data_f0eeb6a96255c09255b01238119b72d5
#
_entry.id   f0eeb6a96255c09255b01238119b72d5
#
_cell.length_a   1.000
_cell.length_b   1.000
_cell.length_c   1.000
_cell.angle_alpha   90.00
_cell.angle_beta   90.00
_cell.angle_gamma   90.00
#
_symmetry.space_group_name_H-M   'P 1'
#
loop_
_entity.id
_entity.type
_entity.pdbx_description
1 polymer ?
#
loop_
_entity_poly.entity_id
_entity_poly.type
_entity_poly.pdbx_seq_one_letter_code
_entity_poly.pdbx_strand_id
1 'polypeptide(L)'
;MGQLLSEQQVREFLGKSKLNLQLGTIDEKGEPNIHPIWYLFENEKLYIVTTKKSKKANNALRLKTVYFSIDDESFPYKGVKGKGTIKSLDDLNSNIKIAERIIIKYMGSLENDIGRWIINEIRQGNESVLEITPKFFSAWSFGPPS
;
A
#
# COMPACT_ATOMS: atom_id res chain seq x y z
N MET A 1 -7.59 5.57 25.86
CA MET A 1 -6.33 6.24 25.64
C MET A 1 -5.46 5.44 24.65
N GLY A 2 -4.71 6.11 23.79
CA GLY A 2 -3.90 5.45 22.78
C GLY A 2 -2.60 4.88 23.33
N GLN A 3 -2.18 3.75 22.79
CA GLN A 3 -0.91 3.12 23.09
C GLN A 3 -0.08 3.05 21.80
N LEU A 4 1.25 3.20 21.93
CA LEU A 4 2.15 3.00 20.80
C LEU A 4 2.35 1.50 20.58
N LEU A 5 2.34 1.10 19.31
CA LEU A 5 2.64 -0.28 18.93
C LEU A 5 4.15 -0.49 18.84
N SER A 6 4.62 -1.67 19.25
CA SER A 6 6.00 -2.08 19.04
C SER A 6 6.28 -2.33 17.55
N GLU A 7 7.54 -2.40 17.18
CA GLU A 7 7.92 -2.72 15.79
C GLU A 7 7.36 -4.07 15.34
N GLN A 8 7.39 -5.08 16.21
CA GLN A 8 6.83 -6.38 15.89
C GLN A 8 5.32 -6.33 15.69
N GLN A 9 4.61 -5.57 16.53
CA GLN A 9 3.17 -5.37 16.39
C GLN A 9 2.83 -4.65 15.09
N VAL A 10 3.64 -3.67 14.68
CA VAL A 10 3.48 -2.98 13.40
C VAL A 10 3.63 -3.96 12.24
N ARG A 11 4.68 -4.79 12.25
CA ARG A 11 4.90 -5.78 11.19
C ARG A 11 3.76 -6.78 11.10
N GLU A 12 3.28 -7.27 12.23
CA GLU A 12 2.14 -8.19 12.28
C GLU A 12 0.87 -7.53 11.74
N PHE A 13 0.60 -6.30 12.15
CA PHE A 13 -0.56 -5.55 11.66
C PHE A 13 -0.50 -5.37 10.14
N LEU A 14 0.63 -4.89 9.63
CA LEU A 14 0.80 -4.66 8.19
C LEU A 14 0.74 -5.95 7.38
N GLY A 15 1.32 -7.02 7.89
CA GLY A 15 1.37 -8.30 7.19
C GLY A 15 0.05 -9.07 7.16
N LYS A 16 -0.78 -8.91 8.18
CA LYS A 16 -2.05 -9.66 8.33
C LYS A 16 -3.28 -8.86 7.91
N SER A 17 -3.18 -7.54 7.87
CA SER A 17 -4.32 -6.68 7.57
C SER A 17 -4.75 -6.81 6.11
N LYS A 18 -6.08 -6.93 5.89
CA LYS A 18 -6.70 -6.85 4.57
C LYS A 18 -7.33 -5.47 4.33
N LEU A 19 -6.98 -4.51 5.16
CA LEU A 19 -7.44 -3.13 5.02
C LEU A 19 -6.76 -2.46 3.83
N ASN A 20 -7.38 -1.43 3.30
CA ASN A 20 -6.78 -0.61 2.26
C ASN A 20 -5.70 0.29 2.87
N LEU A 21 -4.68 0.56 2.08
CA LEU A 21 -3.73 1.62 2.34
C LEU A 21 -4.31 2.91 1.76
N GLN A 22 -4.36 3.97 2.56
CA GLN A 22 -4.67 5.30 2.07
C GLN A 22 -3.37 5.94 1.61
N LEU A 23 -3.25 6.15 0.31
CA LEU A 23 -2.04 6.74 -0.28
C LEU A 23 -2.20 8.24 -0.38
N GLY A 24 -1.33 8.98 0.27
CA GLY A 24 -1.26 10.43 0.20
C GLY A 24 -0.19 10.89 -0.77
N THR A 25 -0.57 11.71 -1.74
CA THR A 25 0.36 12.32 -2.71
C THR A 25 0.10 13.82 -2.78
N ILE A 26 1.07 14.54 -3.31
CA ILE A 26 0.96 15.98 -3.51
C ILE A 26 0.92 16.25 -5.01
N ASP A 27 -0.07 17.00 -5.46
CA ASP A 27 -0.21 17.34 -6.87
C ASP A 27 0.69 18.51 -7.29
N GLU A 28 0.60 18.89 -8.56
CA GLU A 28 1.43 19.95 -9.13
C GLU A 28 1.16 21.33 -8.51
N LYS A 29 -0.03 21.50 -7.91
CA LYS A 29 -0.41 22.76 -7.24
C LYS A 29 -0.02 22.75 -5.75
N GLY A 30 0.61 21.68 -5.27
CA GLY A 30 0.96 21.54 -3.87
C GLY A 30 -0.19 21.07 -3.00
N GLU A 31 -1.28 20.61 -3.60
CA GLU A 31 -2.46 20.15 -2.87
C GLU A 31 -2.37 18.64 -2.57
N PRO A 32 -2.78 18.22 -1.37
CA PRO A 32 -2.78 16.80 -1.04
C PRO A 32 -3.93 16.05 -1.72
N ASN A 33 -3.63 14.81 -2.15
CA ASN A 33 -4.59 13.88 -2.70
C ASN A 33 -4.51 12.58 -1.92
N ILE A 34 -5.63 11.94 -1.66
CA ILE A 34 -5.71 10.71 -0.89
C ILE A 34 -6.49 9.68 -1.70
N HIS A 35 -5.94 8.47 -1.84
CA HIS A 35 -6.55 7.37 -2.58
C HIS A 35 -6.45 6.07 -1.81
N PRO A 36 -7.54 5.29 -1.67
CA PRO A 36 -7.47 3.94 -1.13
C PRO A 36 -6.89 2.99 -2.17
N ILE A 37 -6.03 2.09 -1.75
CA ILE A 37 -5.39 1.13 -2.65
C ILE A 37 -5.02 -0.14 -1.90
N TRP A 38 -5.04 -1.27 -2.59
CA TRP A 38 -4.54 -2.53 -2.06
C TRP A 38 -3.03 -2.49 -1.92
N TYR A 39 -2.50 -3.17 -0.90
CA TYR A 39 -1.06 -3.20 -0.67
C TYR A 39 -0.57 -4.58 -0.25
N LEU A 40 0.72 -4.79 -0.43
CA LEU A 40 1.46 -5.93 0.12
C LEU A 40 2.59 -5.38 0.98
N PHE A 41 2.71 -5.88 2.20
CA PHE A 41 3.86 -5.58 3.05
C PHE A 41 4.78 -6.79 3.08
N GLU A 42 6.00 -6.61 2.58
CA GLU A 42 6.98 -7.67 2.46
C GLU A 42 8.37 -7.05 2.44
N ASN A 43 9.34 -7.68 3.14
CA ASN A 43 10.72 -7.19 3.18
C ASN A 43 10.83 -5.74 3.64
N GLU A 44 10.03 -5.36 4.64
CA GLU A 44 9.99 -3.99 5.21
C GLU A 44 9.57 -2.93 4.21
N LYS A 45 8.90 -3.30 3.13
CA LYS A 45 8.42 -2.39 2.09
C LYS A 45 6.95 -2.61 1.82
N LEU A 46 6.33 -1.57 1.28
CA LEU A 46 4.93 -1.61 0.84
C LEU A 46 4.89 -1.60 -0.68
N TYR A 47 4.14 -2.52 -1.26
CA TYR A 47 3.99 -2.62 -2.72
C TYR A 47 2.54 -2.36 -3.09
N ILE A 48 2.34 -1.58 -4.13
CA ILE A 48 1.02 -1.25 -4.67
C ILE A 48 1.02 -1.42 -6.18
N VAL A 49 -0.15 -1.70 -6.74
CA VAL A 49 -0.36 -1.78 -8.19
C VAL A 49 -1.33 -0.68 -8.57
N THR A 50 -0.99 0.10 -9.55
CA THR A 50 -1.81 1.23 -9.97
C THR A 50 -1.69 1.50 -11.46
N THR A 51 -2.71 2.11 -12.03
CA THR A 51 -2.70 2.53 -13.44
C THR A 51 -1.53 3.46 -13.70
N LYS A 52 -0.71 3.11 -14.67
CA LYS A 52 0.56 3.78 -14.96
C LYS A 52 0.40 5.27 -15.21
N LYS A 53 -0.67 5.68 -15.88
CA LYS A 53 -0.94 7.08 -16.24
C LYS A 53 -1.89 7.79 -15.27
N SER A 54 -2.18 7.18 -14.12
CA SER A 54 -3.07 7.81 -13.15
C SER A 54 -2.45 9.04 -12.50
N LYS A 55 -3.31 9.94 -12.02
CA LYS A 55 -2.87 11.13 -11.29
C LYS A 55 -2.04 10.78 -10.07
N LYS A 56 -2.48 9.77 -9.29
CA LYS A 56 -1.74 9.34 -8.09
C LYS A 56 -0.36 8.81 -8.42
N ALA A 57 -0.21 8.02 -9.50
CA ALA A 57 1.09 7.51 -9.93
C ALA A 57 2.00 8.66 -10.37
N ASN A 58 1.49 9.58 -11.17
CA ASN A 58 2.26 10.73 -11.64
C ASN A 58 2.73 11.62 -10.48
N ASN A 59 1.85 11.92 -9.53
CA ASN A 59 2.19 12.71 -8.34
C ASN A 59 3.28 12.01 -7.52
N ALA A 60 3.09 10.71 -7.26
CA ALA A 60 4.00 9.92 -6.46
C ALA A 60 5.41 9.87 -7.08
N LEU A 61 5.49 9.58 -8.36
CA LEU A 61 6.77 9.41 -9.05
C LEU A 61 7.48 10.74 -9.32
N ARG A 62 6.74 11.83 -9.47
CA ARG A 62 7.32 13.17 -9.65
C ARG A 62 8.09 13.61 -8.41
N LEU A 63 7.49 13.50 -7.23
CA LEU A 63 8.12 13.92 -5.97
C LEU A 63 8.94 12.84 -5.32
N LYS A 64 8.72 11.57 -5.71
CA LYS A 64 9.39 10.40 -5.13
C LYS A 64 9.16 10.24 -3.63
N THR A 65 8.14 10.90 -3.11
CA THR A 65 7.75 10.89 -1.71
C THR A 65 6.25 10.70 -1.62
N VAL A 66 5.82 9.81 -0.72
CA VAL A 66 4.41 9.57 -0.45
C VAL A 66 4.16 9.50 1.05
N TYR A 67 2.90 9.65 1.41
CA TYR A 67 2.40 9.47 2.76
C TYR A 67 1.40 8.33 2.73
N PHE A 68 1.25 7.62 3.83
CA PHE A 68 0.31 6.50 3.85
C PHE A 68 -0.27 6.31 5.24
N SER A 69 -1.47 5.75 5.29
CA SER A 69 -2.05 5.23 6.51
C SER A 69 -2.83 3.95 6.22
N ILE A 70 -2.79 3.04 7.17
CA ILE A 70 -3.61 1.84 7.19
C ILE A 70 -4.22 1.79 8.59
N ASP A 71 -5.53 1.91 8.69
CA ASP A 71 -6.18 1.93 9.99
C ASP A 71 -7.43 1.08 10.02
N ASP A 72 -7.63 0.39 11.15
CA ASP A 72 -8.77 -0.44 11.40
C ASP A 72 -9.83 0.39 12.13
N GLU A 73 -10.99 0.53 11.51
CA GLU A 73 -12.11 1.25 12.09
C GLU A 73 -12.91 0.42 13.09
N SER A 74 -12.58 -0.87 13.22
CA SER A 74 -13.19 -1.75 14.23
C SER A 74 -12.50 -1.58 15.58
N PHE A 75 -13.27 -1.53 16.63
CA PHE A 75 -12.74 -1.39 17.98
C PHE A 75 -12.10 -2.71 18.47
N PRO A 76 -10.92 -2.70 19.13
CA PRO A 76 -10.09 -1.55 19.44
C PRO A 76 -9.39 -0.98 18.17
N TYR A 77 -9.41 0.32 18.04
CA TYR A 77 -8.86 0.98 16.85
C TYR A 77 -7.34 0.83 16.82
N LYS A 78 -6.83 0.46 15.65
CA LYS A 78 -5.39 0.34 15.41
C LYS A 78 -5.06 1.00 14.09
N GLY A 79 -3.88 1.56 13.99
CA GLY A 79 -3.44 2.12 12.73
C GLY A 79 -1.95 2.32 12.67
N VAL A 80 -1.47 2.41 11.44
CA VAL A 80 -0.09 2.73 11.10
C VAL A 80 -0.14 3.83 10.05
N LYS A 81 0.64 4.88 10.24
CA LYS A 81 0.82 5.91 9.23
C LYS A 81 2.30 6.23 9.09
N GLY A 82 2.68 6.75 7.96
CA GLY A 82 4.07 7.08 7.74
C GLY A 82 4.31 7.86 6.47
N LYS A 83 5.59 8.05 6.20
CA LYS A 83 6.12 8.70 5.03
C LYS A 83 7.18 7.79 4.43
N GLY A 84 7.27 7.75 3.12
CA GLY A 84 8.26 6.93 2.45
C GLY A 84 8.68 7.47 1.10
N THR A 85 9.75 6.89 0.58
CA THR A 85 10.14 7.09 -0.81
C THR A 85 9.46 6.05 -1.68
N ILE A 86 9.20 6.38 -2.93
CA ILE A 86 8.50 5.50 -3.86
C ILE A 86 9.24 5.43 -5.18
N LYS A 87 9.24 4.26 -5.80
CA LYS A 87 9.77 4.06 -7.14
C LYS A 87 8.96 3.02 -7.90
N SER A 88 9.02 3.10 -9.23
CA SER A 88 8.44 2.09 -10.10
C SER A 88 9.39 0.91 -10.25
N LEU A 89 8.86 -0.31 -10.27
CA LEU A 89 9.63 -1.52 -10.49
C LEU A 89 9.49 -1.95 -11.94
N ASP A 90 10.61 -2.33 -12.57
CA ASP A 90 10.66 -2.58 -14.00
C ASP A 90 10.70 -4.05 -14.41
N ASP A 91 10.96 -4.97 -13.46
CA ASP A 91 11.04 -6.39 -13.79
C ASP A 91 9.64 -7.02 -13.89
N LEU A 92 9.25 -7.39 -15.10
CA LEU A 92 7.90 -7.91 -15.37
C LEU A 92 7.57 -9.15 -14.54
N ASN A 93 8.48 -10.10 -14.45
CA ASN A 93 8.22 -11.35 -13.72
C ASN A 93 8.04 -11.10 -12.22
N SER A 94 8.88 -10.26 -11.63
CA SER A 94 8.75 -9.85 -10.23
C SER A 94 7.45 -9.09 -9.99
N ASN A 95 7.09 -8.19 -10.90
CA ASN A 95 5.87 -7.39 -10.80
C ASN A 95 4.63 -8.28 -10.81
N ILE A 96 4.60 -9.29 -11.69
CA ILE A 96 3.50 -10.25 -11.74
C ILE A 96 3.39 -11.01 -10.42
N LYS A 97 4.50 -11.47 -9.86
CA LYS A 97 4.50 -12.20 -8.58
C LYS A 97 3.99 -11.34 -7.43
N ILE A 98 4.38 -10.07 -7.38
CA ILE A 98 3.88 -9.13 -6.37
C ILE A 98 2.36 -8.95 -6.53
N ALA A 99 1.90 -8.72 -7.75
CA ALA A 99 0.49 -8.55 -8.03
C ALA A 99 -0.32 -9.79 -7.67
N GLU A 100 0.19 -10.99 -7.98
CA GLU A 100 -0.45 -12.24 -7.60
C GLU A 100 -0.63 -12.35 -6.08
N ARG A 101 0.37 -12.00 -5.30
CA ARG A 101 0.28 -12.00 -3.83
C ARG A 101 -0.74 -10.99 -3.31
N ILE A 102 -0.82 -9.82 -3.93
CA ILE A 102 -1.84 -8.82 -3.58
C ILE A 102 -3.24 -9.36 -3.88
N ILE A 103 -3.44 -9.94 -5.05
CA ILE A 103 -4.72 -10.50 -5.46
C ILE A 103 -5.16 -11.62 -4.51
N ILE A 104 -4.27 -12.54 -4.18
CA ILE A 104 -4.57 -13.63 -3.24
C ILE A 104 -4.91 -13.07 -1.86
N LYS A 105 -4.19 -12.07 -1.40
CA LYS A 105 -4.45 -11.44 -0.10
C LYS A 105 -5.88 -10.90 0.00
N TYR A 106 -6.35 -10.18 -1.01
CA TYR A 106 -7.65 -9.51 -0.97
C TYR A 106 -8.80 -10.34 -1.52
N MET A 107 -8.52 -11.19 -2.51
CA MET A 107 -9.56 -11.97 -3.21
C MET A 107 -9.56 -13.46 -2.85
N GLY A 108 -8.54 -13.96 -2.19
CA GLY A 108 -8.44 -15.35 -1.77
C GLY A 108 -7.90 -16.32 -2.81
N SER A 109 -7.91 -15.95 -4.09
CA SER A 109 -7.37 -16.78 -5.17
C SER A 109 -7.07 -15.92 -6.40
N LEU A 110 -6.36 -16.51 -7.38
CA LEU A 110 -6.12 -15.86 -8.67
C LEU A 110 -7.25 -16.12 -9.67
N GLU A 111 -8.17 -17.04 -9.34
CA GLU A 111 -9.25 -17.50 -10.20
C GLU A 111 -10.47 -16.57 -10.15
N ASN A 112 -10.28 -15.30 -10.54
CA ASN A 112 -11.35 -14.31 -10.59
C ASN A 112 -11.07 -13.26 -11.67
N ASP A 113 -12.11 -12.58 -12.12
CA ASP A 113 -12.02 -11.63 -13.23
C ASP A 113 -11.13 -10.44 -12.92
N ILE A 114 -11.18 -9.94 -11.69
CA ILE A 114 -10.35 -8.79 -11.27
C ILE A 114 -8.87 -9.19 -11.30
N GLY A 115 -8.54 -10.36 -10.75
CA GLY A 115 -7.17 -10.86 -10.74
C GLY A 115 -6.61 -11.04 -12.14
N ARG A 116 -7.38 -11.67 -13.02
CA ARG A 116 -6.99 -11.86 -14.42
C ARG A 116 -6.79 -10.53 -15.13
N TRP A 117 -7.69 -9.57 -14.89
CA TRP A 117 -7.59 -8.24 -15.48
C TRP A 117 -6.31 -7.52 -15.02
N ILE A 118 -6.02 -7.50 -13.72
CA ILE A 118 -4.81 -6.83 -13.19
C ILE A 118 -3.54 -7.43 -13.82
N ILE A 119 -3.44 -8.76 -13.83
CA ILE A 119 -2.25 -9.43 -14.40
C ILE A 119 -2.11 -9.10 -15.89
N ASN A 120 -3.19 -9.13 -16.64
CA ASN A 120 -3.17 -8.78 -18.05
C ASN A 120 -2.73 -7.33 -18.27
N GLU A 121 -3.22 -6.40 -17.47
CA GLU A 121 -2.85 -4.98 -17.56
C GLU A 121 -1.38 -4.75 -17.24
N ILE A 122 -0.82 -5.50 -16.31
CA ILE A 122 0.63 -5.45 -16.03
C ILE A 122 1.41 -5.97 -17.24
N ARG A 123 0.98 -7.09 -17.84
CA ARG A 123 1.65 -7.64 -19.04
C ARG A 123 1.61 -6.69 -20.21
N GLN A 124 0.55 -5.90 -20.36
CA GLN A 124 0.39 -4.93 -21.43
C GLN A 124 1.07 -3.58 -21.12
N GLY A 125 1.61 -3.40 -19.91
CA GLY A 125 2.28 -2.16 -19.52
C GLY A 125 1.34 -1.03 -19.12
N ASN A 126 0.05 -1.31 -18.87
CA ASN A 126 -0.93 -0.31 -18.46
C ASN A 126 -0.97 -0.11 -16.94
N GLU A 127 -0.57 -1.11 -16.18
CA GLU A 127 -0.47 -1.05 -14.73
C GLU A 127 1.00 -1.13 -14.29
N SER A 128 1.34 -0.37 -13.26
CA SER A 128 2.69 -0.35 -12.68
C SER A 128 2.66 -0.93 -11.28
N VAL A 129 3.75 -1.57 -10.90
CA VAL A 129 4.02 -1.95 -9.51
C VAL A 129 4.96 -0.90 -8.93
N LEU A 130 4.52 -0.28 -7.83
CA LEU A 130 5.29 0.74 -7.13
C LEU A 130 5.74 0.20 -5.77
N GLU A 131 6.98 0.51 -5.42
CA GLU A 131 7.58 0.10 -4.15
C GLU A 131 7.75 1.31 -3.26
N ILE A 132 7.17 1.26 -2.07
CA ILE A 132 7.32 2.29 -1.05
C ILE A 132 8.31 1.81 -0.01
N THR A 133 9.36 2.57 0.22
CA THR A 133 10.32 2.33 1.30
C THR A 133 10.00 3.30 2.43
N PRO A 134 9.39 2.83 3.53
CA PRO A 134 9.04 3.71 4.63
C PRO A 134 10.28 4.34 5.27
N LYS A 135 10.20 5.62 5.58
CA LYS A 135 11.25 6.34 6.32
C LYS A 135 10.98 6.31 7.82
N PHE A 136 9.70 6.32 8.19
CA PHE A 136 9.27 6.18 9.57
C PHE A 136 7.82 5.70 9.61
N PHE A 137 7.46 5.11 10.75
CA PHE A 137 6.09 4.75 11.07
C PHE A 137 5.67 5.48 12.35
N SER A 138 4.39 5.89 12.38
CA SER A 138 3.68 6.21 13.61
C SER A 138 2.55 5.21 13.73
N ALA A 139 2.52 4.45 14.81
CA ALA A 139 1.56 3.36 14.98
C ALA A 139 0.89 3.45 16.33
N TRP A 140 -0.41 3.21 16.36
CA TRP A 140 -1.20 3.35 17.57
C TRP A 140 -2.22 2.23 17.72
N SER A 141 -2.64 2.02 18.96
CA SER A 141 -3.80 1.22 19.30
C SER A 141 -4.65 2.02 20.28
N PHE A 142 -5.96 2.06 20.06
CA PHE A 142 -6.90 2.76 20.90
C PHE A 142 -8.01 1.82 21.35
N GLY A 143 -8.01 1.52 22.64
CA GLY A 143 -8.96 0.61 23.25
C GLY A 143 -8.62 0.41 24.73
N PRO A 144 -9.39 -0.43 25.44
CA PRO A 144 -9.06 -0.73 26.84
C PRO A 144 -7.71 -1.42 26.91
N PRO A 145 -6.95 -1.19 28.00
CA PRO A 145 -5.69 -1.90 28.19
C PRO A 145 -5.93 -3.40 28.28
N SER A 146 -5.05 -4.18 27.65
CA SER A 146 -5.11 -5.64 27.65
C SER A 146 -4.49 -6.18 28.93
#